data_6f3b14a11d4328b5f57fe4f4d590631c
#
_entry.id   6f3b14a11d4328b5f57fe4f4d590631c
#
_cell.length_a   1.000
_cell.length_b   1.000
_cell.length_c   1.000
_cell.angle_alpha   90.00
_cell.angle_beta   90.00
_cell.angle_gamma   90.00
#
_symmetry.space_group_name_H-M   'P 1'
#
loop_
_entity.id
_entity.type
_entity.pdbx_description
1 polymer ?
#
loop_
_entity_poly.entity_id
_entity_poly.type
_entity_poly.pdbx_seq_one_letter_code
_entity_poly.pdbx_strand_id
1 'polypeptide(L)'
;MKLKTKISLLLFSSLLLLFVAIFYNTIVDLRNASAKSAESQALATAKVIEAGLTAHMVSGTMDQRDTFVNQVASLENMKQLWLVRSSKVSHQYGKGLFAQDARDGIDKSVLESGETVIESTGGIFEDATVRLSMPYKATVNGKLDCLSCHDVKAGDTLGVISIEMKTNDLKALSYRNIIIGTLLLMVLFGGMVYFLYKKVLIYFDRFEAMGQCARLAEHGDLTARIPEELSDDHDAKALNALIEKFQTSLGTIQENLSGIVHIDMASD
;
A
#
# COMPACT_ATOMS: atom_id res chain seq x y z
N MET A 1 15.96 30.67 15.02
CA MET A 1 16.14 29.63 13.96
C MET A 1 16.14 30.39 12.63
N LYS A 2 17.20 30.27 11.82
CA LYS A 2 17.30 30.95 10.51
C LYS A 2 16.17 30.46 9.59
N LEU A 3 15.64 31.31 8.71
CA LEU A 3 14.53 30.96 7.78
C LEU A 3 14.82 29.68 6.98
N LYS A 4 16.07 29.51 6.54
CA LYS A 4 16.57 28.29 5.87
C LYS A 4 16.25 27.01 6.64
N THR A 5 16.49 27.01 7.96
CA THR A 5 16.26 25.83 8.81
C THR A 5 14.76 25.51 8.97
N LYS A 6 13.91 26.55 9.04
CA LYS A 6 12.45 26.36 9.14
C LYS A 6 11.87 25.74 7.87
N ILE A 7 12.26 26.25 6.70
CA ILE A 7 11.77 25.76 5.41
C ILE A 7 12.28 24.33 5.14
N SER A 8 13.56 24.06 5.41
CA SER A 8 14.13 22.72 5.29
C SER A 8 13.41 21.71 6.19
N LEU A 9 13.09 22.10 7.43
CA LEU A 9 12.38 21.26 8.39
C LEU A 9 10.94 20.99 7.95
N LEU A 10 10.24 21.98 7.40
CA LEU A 10 8.89 21.82 6.86
C LEU A 10 8.87 20.89 5.65
N LEU A 11 9.81 21.05 4.71
CA LEU A 11 9.93 20.16 3.55
C LEU A 11 10.23 18.73 3.99
N PHE A 12 11.19 18.57 4.90
CA PHE A 12 11.53 17.24 5.41
C PHE A 12 10.35 16.58 6.13
N SER A 13 9.64 17.31 6.98
CA SER A 13 8.48 16.78 7.71
C SER A 13 7.32 16.41 6.78
N SER A 14 7.04 17.21 5.75
CA SER A 14 5.99 16.92 4.77
C SER A 14 6.32 15.69 3.92
N LEU A 15 7.57 15.55 3.50
CA LEU A 15 8.04 14.38 2.76
C LEU A 15 8.03 13.11 3.62
N LEU A 16 8.40 13.22 4.91
CA LEU A 16 8.34 12.11 5.85
C LEU A 16 6.91 11.63 6.07
N LEU A 17 5.96 12.56 6.25
CA LEU A 17 4.54 12.24 6.39
C LEU A 17 4.00 11.53 5.14
N LEU A 18 4.34 12.01 3.96
CA LEU A 18 3.96 11.37 2.70
C LEU A 18 4.52 9.95 2.60
N PHE A 19 5.78 9.76 2.97
CA PHE A 19 6.41 8.44 2.98
C PHE A 19 5.70 7.48 3.93
N VAL A 20 5.41 7.93 5.16
CA VAL A 20 4.67 7.12 6.16
C VAL A 20 3.28 6.75 5.65
N ALA A 21 2.57 7.69 5.01
CA ALA A 21 1.25 7.44 4.45
C ALA A 21 1.28 6.39 3.32
N ILE A 22 2.23 6.51 2.39
CA ILE A 22 2.41 5.53 1.29
C ILE A 22 2.75 4.15 1.87
N PHE A 23 3.68 4.10 2.83
CA PHE A 23 4.09 2.84 3.46
C PHE A 23 2.94 2.15 4.19
N TYR A 24 2.14 2.92 4.95
CA TYR A 24 0.95 2.40 5.62
C TYR A 24 -0.07 1.83 4.62
N ASN A 25 -0.40 2.57 3.55
CA ASN A 25 -1.30 2.08 2.52
C ASN A 25 -0.78 0.79 1.86
N THR A 26 0.51 0.71 1.56
CA THR A 26 1.11 -0.49 0.95
C THR A 26 0.94 -1.72 1.86
N ILE A 27 1.12 -1.57 3.18
CA ILE A 27 0.92 -2.66 4.15
C ILE A 27 -0.55 -3.11 4.18
N VAL A 28 -1.49 -2.15 4.20
CA VAL A 28 -2.93 -2.44 4.20
C VAL A 28 -3.36 -3.14 2.93
N ASP A 29 -2.94 -2.66 1.76
CA ASP A 29 -3.27 -3.25 0.45
C ASP A 29 -2.72 -4.67 0.33
N LEU A 30 -1.51 -4.91 0.78
CA LEU A 30 -0.92 -6.24 0.76
C LEU A 30 -1.67 -7.22 1.66
N ARG A 31 -2.08 -6.77 2.86
CA ARG A 31 -2.90 -7.57 3.77
C ARG A 31 -4.22 -7.95 3.11
N ASN A 32 -4.90 -6.98 2.52
CA ASN A 32 -6.19 -7.20 1.85
C ASN A 32 -6.05 -8.16 0.65
N ALA A 33 -4.99 -8.00 -0.14
CA ALA A 33 -4.68 -8.89 -1.26
C ALA A 33 -4.40 -10.32 -0.79
N SER A 34 -3.65 -10.49 0.30
CA SER A 34 -3.34 -11.79 0.89
C SER A 34 -4.60 -12.49 1.44
N ALA A 35 -5.45 -11.75 2.16
CA ALA A 35 -6.72 -12.27 2.66
C ALA A 35 -7.65 -12.70 1.51
N LYS A 36 -7.77 -11.87 0.47
CA LYS A 36 -8.60 -12.18 -0.71
C LYS A 36 -8.07 -13.38 -1.50
N SER A 37 -6.76 -13.54 -1.58
CA SER A 37 -6.16 -14.73 -2.19
C SER A 37 -6.47 -15.99 -1.40
N ALA A 38 -6.36 -15.95 -0.07
CA ALA A 38 -6.70 -17.08 0.80
C ALA A 38 -8.20 -17.43 0.72
N GLU A 39 -9.07 -16.42 0.67
CA GLU A 39 -10.51 -16.59 0.45
C GLU A 39 -10.81 -17.33 -0.87
N SER A 40 -10.18 -16.87 -1.95
CA SER A 40 -10.33 -17.50 -3.27
C SER A 40 -9.84 -18.94 -3.28
N GLN A 41 -8.72 -19.22 -2.63
CA GLN A 41 -8.19 -20.58 -2.48
C GLN A 41 -9.12 -21.46 -1.63
N ALA A 42 -9.63 -20.94 -0.52
CA ALA A 42 -10.56 -21.65 0.34
C ALA A 42 -11.84 -22.01 -0.43
N LEU A 43 -12.39 -21.08 -1.21
CA LEU A 43 -13.57 -21.31 -2.02
C LEU A 43 -13.31 -22.36 -3.11
N ALA A 44 -12.19 -22.28 -3.81
CA ALA A 44 -11.81 -23.28 -4.82
C ALA A 44 -11.65 -24.67 -4.20
N THR A 45 -11.00 -24.74 -3.03
CA THR A 45 -10.82 -26.01 -2.30
C THR A 45 -12.16 -26.57 -1.81
N ALA A 46 -13.06 -25.72 -1.27
CA ALA A 46 -14.39 -26.15 -0.87
C ALA A 46 -15.19 -26.73 -2.05
N LYS A 47 -15.08 -26.11 -3.23
CA LYS A 47 -15.71 -26.62 -4.46
C LYS A 47 -15.12 -27.99 -4.93
N VAL A 48 -13.83 -28.18 -4.76
CA VAL A 48 -13.19 -29.48 -5.03
C VAL A 48 -13.70 -30.54 -4.05
N ILE A 49 -13.83 -30.17 -2.76
CA ILE A 49 -14.40 -31.11 -1.76
C ILE A 49 -15.86 -31.40 -2.07
N GLU A 50 -16.66 -30.41 -2.42
CA GLU A 50 -18.06 -30.60 -2.86
C GLU A 50 -18.14 -31.57 -4.02
N ALA A 51 -17.33 -31.39 -5.06
CA ALA A 51 -17.29 -32.25 -6.22
C ALA A 51 -16.81 -33.70 -5.89
N GLY A 52 -15.77 -33.80 -5.03
CA GLY A 52 -15.26 -35.11 -4.59
C GLY A 52 -16.26 -35.89 -3.75
N LEU A 53 -16.93 -35.22 -2.79
CA LEU A 53 -18.00 -35.86 -2.02
C LEU A 53 -19.16 -36.29 -2.92
N THR A 54 -19.54 -35.47 -3.89
CA THR A 54 -20.56 -35.81 -4.87
C THR A 54 -20.16 -37.03 -5.66
N ALA A 55 -18.91 -37.11 -6.12
CA ALA A 55 -18.41 -38.31 -6.86
C ALA A 55 -18.48 -39.57 -6.02
N HIS A 56 -18.11 -39.52 -4.73
CA HIS A 56 -18.23 -40.65 -3.81
C HIS A 56 -19.68 -41.06 -3.58
N MET A 57 -20.62 -40.09 -3.49
CA MET A 57 -22.06 -40.41 -3.37
C MET A 57 -22.57 -41.12 -4.60
N VAL A 58 -22.28 -40.60 -5.79
CA VAL A 58 -22.76 -41.18 -7.08
C VAL A 58 -22.14 -42.54 -7.34
N SER A 59 -20.87 -42.74 -6.97
CA SER A 59 -20.16 -44.01 -7.16
C SER A 59 -20.46 -45.05 -6.08
N GLY A 60 -21.22 -44.71 -5.03
CA GLY A 60 -21.49 -45.60 -3.91
C GLY A 60 -20.26 -45.89 -3.02
N THR A 61 -19.24 -45.06 -3.07
CA THR A 61 -17.96 -45.24 -2.35
C THR A 61 -17.82 -44.26 -1.17
N MET A 62 -18.92 -43.93 -0.49
CA MET A 62 -18.93 -43.01 0.64
C MET A 62 -18.14 -43.48 1.86
N ASP A 63 -17.86 -44.78 1.95
CA ASP A 63 -16.94 -45.37 2.94
C ASP A 63 -15.50 -44.94 2.76
N GLN A 64 -15.09 -44.53 1.56
CA GLN A 64 -13.73 -44.08 1.24
C GLN A 64 -13.55 -42.56 1.31
N ARG A 65 -14.62 -41.78 1.56
CA ARG A 65 -14.60 -40.32 1.60
C ARG A 65 -13.57 -39.75 2.59
N ASP A 66 -13.35 -40.46 3.71
CA ASP A 66 -12.45 -39.98 4.75
C ASP A 66 -10.99 -39.95 4.28
N THR A 67 -10.59 -40.89 3.42
CA THR A 67 -9.27 -40.89 2.77
C THR A 67 -9.12 -39.62 1.90
N PHE A 68 -10.11 -39.29 1.09
CA PHE A 68 -10.13 -38.10 0.25
C PHE A 68 -10.10 -36.82 1.11
N VAL A 69 -10.96 -36.71 2.13
CA VAL A 69 -11.03 -35.54 3.00
C VAL A 69 -9.72 -35.33 3.76
N ASN A 70 -9.11 -36.42 4.26
CA ASN A 70 -7.81 -36.34 4.96
C ASN A 70 -6.66 -35.92 4.03
N GLN A 71 -6.66 -36.38 2.75
CA GLN A 71 -5.69 -35.89 1.76
C GLN A 71 -5.82 -34.40 1.51
N VAL A 72 -7.05 -33.88 1.38
CA VAL A 72 -7.27 -32.44 1.24
C VAL A 72 -6.89 -31.70 2.52
N ALA A 73 -7.21 -32.25 3.69
CA ALA A 73 -6.83 -31.67 4.98
C ALA A 73 -5.31 -31.59 5.22
N SER A 74 -4.54 -32.43 4.51
CA SER A 74 -3.07 -32.45 4.60
C SER A 74 -2.36 -31.42 3.71
N LEU A 75 -3.11 -30.61 2.95
CA LEU A 75 -2.52 -29.53 2.15
C LEU A 75 -1.82 -28.51 3.05
N GLU A 76 -0.67 -28.00 2.60
CA GLU A 76 0.27 -27.18 3.39
C GLU A 76 -0.39 -25.96 4.04
N ASN A 77 -1.30 -25.29 3.33
CA ASN A 77 -2.00 -24.11 3.82
C ASN A 77 -3.27 -24.43 4.62
N MET A 78 -3.64 -25.70 4.72
CA MET A 78 -4.82 -26.12 5.46
C MET A 78 -4.51 -26.13 6.95
N LYS A 79 -5.27 -25.34 7.72
CA LYS A 79 -5.20 -25.39 9.19
C LYS A 79 -6.17 -26.42 9.74
N GLN A 80 -7.42 -26.36 9.28
CA GLN A 80 -8.48 -27.28 9.64
C GLN A 80 -9.47 -27.44 8.48
N LEU A 81 -10.01 -28.66 8.37
CA LEU A 81 -11.11 -29.03 7.48
C LEU A 81 -12.08 -29.89 8.27
N TRP A 82 -13.36 -29.57 8.22
CA TRP A 82 -14.41 -30.42 8.81
C TRP A 82 -15.69 -30.33 8.00
N LEU A 83 -16.46 -31.38 8.10
CA LEU A 83 -17.75 -31.48 7.45
C LEU A 83 -18.84 -31.51 8.52
N VAL A 84 -19.93 -30.80 8.29
CA VAL A 84 -21.09 -30.77 9.17
C VAL A 84 -22.28 -31.38 8.41
N ARG A 85 -23.05 -32.25 9.04
CA ARG A 85 -24.25 -32.79 8.48
C ARG A 85 -25.49 -32.03 8.94
N SER A 86 -26.44 -31.84 8.03
CA SER A 86 -27.74 -31.33 8.45
C SER A 86 -28.53 -32.42 9.24
N SER A 87 -29.50 -31.97 10.02
CA SER A 87 -30.39 -32.85 10.75
C SER A 87 -31.13 -33.83 9.82
N LYS A 88 -31.53 -33.36 8.62
CA LYS A 88 -32.21 -34.16 7.61
C LYS A 88 -31.35 -35.36 7.14
N VAL A 89 -30.08 -35.08 6.83
CA VAL A 89 -29.14 -36.14 6.41
C VAL A 89 -28.78 -37.06 7.57
N SER A 90 -28.62 -36.50 8.78
CA SER A 90 -28.35 -37.31 9.98
C SER A 90 -29.52 -38.23 10.35
N HIS A 91 -30.74 -37.80 10.11
CA HIS A 91 -31.94 -38.62 10.33
C HIS A 91 -32.03 -39.79 9.35
N GLN A 92 -31.64 -39.58 8.09
CA GLN A 92 -31.74 -40.58 7.02
C GLN A 92 -30.55 -41.58 7.04
N TYR A 93 -29.31 -41.08 7.30
CA TYR A 93 -28.08 -41.89 7.15
C TYR A 93 -27.26 -42.01 8.46
N GLY A 94 -27.83 -41.58 9.59
CA GLY A 94 -27.14 -41.60 10.88
C GLY A 94 -26.16 -40.40 11.07
N LYS A 95 -25.57 -40.30 12.27
CA LYS A 95 -24.72 -39.21 12.65
C LYS A 95 -23.36 -39.13 11.93
N GLY A 96 -23.03 -40.12 11.11
CA GLY A 96 -21.76 -40.19 10.40
C GLY A 96 -20.58 -40.60 11.29
N LEU A 97 -19.39 -40.67 10.67
CA LEU A 97 -18.16 -40.89 11.40
C LEU A 97 -17.68 -39.56 11.99
N PHE A 98 -17.21 -39.58 13.26
CA PHE A 98 -16.59 -38.40 13.93
C PHE A 98 -17.50 -37.18 14.14
N ALA A 99 -18.66 -37.40 14.82
CA ALA A 99 -19.49 -36.26 15.31
C ALA A 99 -19.54 -35.06 14.31
N GLN A 100 -20.16 -35.26 13.16
CA GLN A 100 -20.32 -34.27 12.11
C GLN A 100 -21.43 -33.24 12.50
N ASP A 101 -21.41 -32.81 13.77
CA ASP A 101 -22.32 -31.79 14.29
C ASP A 101 -21.72 -30.42 14.07
N ALA A 102 -22.57 -29.37 14.09
CA ALA A 102 -22.13 -28.00 14.01
C ALA A 102 -21.23 -27.64 15.22
N ARG A 103 -20.03 -27.16 14.97
CA ARG A 103 -19.05 -26.84 16.01
C ARG A 103 -19.34 -25.54 16.73
N ASP A 104 -19.92 -24.59 16.02
CA ASP A 104 -20.15 -23.22 16.54
C ASP A 104 -21.35 -22.53 15.87
N GLY A 105 -21.52 -21.25 16.17
CA GLY A 105 -22.59 -20.41 15.63
C GLY A 105 -22.51 -20.18 14.13
N ILE A 106 -21.31 -20.20 13.53
CA ILE A 106 -21.12 -20.02 12.09
C ILE A 106 -21.67 -21.24 11.35
N ASP A 107 -21.25 -22.44 11.76
CA ASP A 107 -21.76 -23.69 11.16
C ASP A 107 -23.29 -23.77 11.25
N LYS A 108 -23.87 -23.38 12.39
CA LYS A 108 -25.33 -23.34 12.56
C LYS A 108 -26.00 -22.35 11.63
N SER A 109 -25.45 -21.12 11.57
CA SER A 109 -25.95 -20.07 10.69
C SER A 109 -25.95 -20.49 9.22
N VAL A 110 -24.86 -21.13 8.76
CA VAL A 110 -24.74 -21.62 7.38
C VAL A 110 -25.72 -22.78 7.09
N LEU A 111 -25.95 -23.66 8.08
CA LEU A 111 -26.96 -24.74 7.94
C LEU A 111 -28.36 -24.17 7.80
N GLU A 112 -28.70 -23.12 8.53
CA GLU A 112 -30.02 -22.50 8.57
C GLU A 112 -30.28 -21.57 7.37
N SER A 113 -29.32 -20.68 7.08
CA SER A 113 -29.45 -19.70 6.00
C SER A 113 -29.18 -20.27 4.61
N GLY A 114 -28.34 -21.29 4.52
CA GLY A 114 -27.83 -21.79 3.25
C GLY A 114 -26.93 -20.78 2.54
N GLU A 115 -26.34 -19.82 3.24
CA GLU A 115 -25.42 -18.83 2.68
C GLU A 115 -23.97 -19.10 3.12
N THR A 116 -23.02 -18.83 2.23
CA THR A 116 -21.60 -19.00 2.53
C THR A 116 -21.15 -17.88 3.46
N VAL A 117 -20.47 -18.25 4.55
CA VAL A 117 -19.85 -17.31 5.48
C VAL A 117 -18.33 -17.38 5.34
N ILE A 118 -17.68 -16.23 5.26
CA ILE A 118 -16.23 -16.10 5.22
C ILE A 118 -15.82 -15.16 6.34
N GLU A 119 -14.88 -15.60 7.17
CA GLU A 119 -14.31 -14.82 8.24
C GLU A 119 -12.78 -14.81 8.16
N SER A 120 -12.20 -13.63 8.27
CA SER A 120 -10.75 -13.45 8.39
C SER A 120 -10.40 -13.06 9.82
N THR A 121 -9.51 -13.81 10.45
CA THR A 121 -9.00 -13.54 11.80
C THR A 121 -7.51 -13.23 11.78
N GLY A 122 -7.03 -12.53 12.78
CA GLY A 122 -5.62 -12.16 12.97
C GLY A 122 -5.29 -10.71 12.65
N GLY A 123 -4.35 -10.14 13.41
CA GLY A 123 -3.83 -8.78 13.27
C GLY A 123 -2.79 -8.64 12.16
N ILE A 124 -2.23 -7.41 12.03
CA ILE A 124 -1.16 -7.13 11.05
C ILE A 124 0.09 -7.97 11.35
N PHE A 125 0.36 -8.25 12.62
CA PHE A 125 1.54 -8.98 13.10
C PHE A 125 1.23 -10.38 13.64
N GLU A 126 -0.05 -10.80 13.58
CA GLU A 126 -0.49 -12.11 14.05
C GLU A 126 -0.70 -13.07 12.90
N ASP A 127 -0.68 -14.36 13.22
CA ASP A 127 -1.04 -15.40 12.26
C ASP A 127 -2.50 -15.23 11.84
N ALA A 128 -2.69 -14.76 10.62
CA ALA A 128 -4.02 -14.59 10.07
C ALA A 128 -4.49 -15.89 9.46
N THR A 129 -5.76 -16.20 9.71
CA THR A 129 -6.44 -17.34 9.10
C THR A 129 -7.72 -16.85 8.41
N VAL A 130 -8.07 -17.51 7.33
CA VAL A 130 -9.35 -17.33 6.65
C VAL A 130 -10.15 -18.59 6.87
N ARG A 131 -11.33 -18.44 7.47
CA ARG A 131 -12.34 -19.47 7.57
C ARG A 131 -13.40 -19.25 6.51
N LEU A 132 -13.68 -20.30 5.75
CA LEU A 132 -14.80 -20.37 4.83
C LEU A 132 -15.72 -21.52 5.30
N SER A 133 -17.00 -21.22 5.49
CA SER A 133 -18.05 -22.21 5.74
C SER A 133 -19.07 -22.11 4.62
N MET A 134 -19.11 -23.16 3.78
CA MET A 134 -19.92 -23.22 2.57
C MET A 134 -21.02 -24.27 2.70
N PRO A 135 -22.30 -23.94 2.42
CA PRO A 135 -23.38 -24.90 2.43
C PRO A 135 -23.25 -25.87 1.26
N TYR A 136 -23.45 -27.16 1.51
CA TYR A 136 -23.67 -28.18 0.50
C TYR A 136 -25.16 -28.27 0.23
N LYS A 137 -25.60 -27.76 -0.92
CA LYS A 137 -27.03 -27.68 -1.26
C LYS A 137 -27.48 -28.86 -2.16
N ALA A 138 -28.69 -29.35 -1.89
CA ALA A 138 -29.31 -30.34 -2.76
C ALA A 138 -29.64 -29.69 -4.12
N THR A 139 -29.15 -30.31 -5.19
CA THR A 139 -29.34 -29.83 -6.56
C THR A 139 -29.94 -30.93 -7.43
N VAL A 140 -30.67 -30.49 -8.47
CA VAL A 140 -31.14 -31.35 -9.55
C VAL A 140 -30.64 -30.69 -10.84
N ASN A 141 -29.47 -31.15 -11.31
CA ASN A 141 -28.82 -30.59 -12.50
C ASN A 141 -28.37 -31.69 -13.44
N GLY A 142 -29.14 -31.93 -14.52
CA GLY A 142 -28.79 -32.88 -15.56
C GLY A 142 -28.65 -34.31 -15.03
N LYS A 143 -27.42 -34.85 -14.99
CA LYS A 143 -27.14 -36.24 -14.52
C LYS A 143 -27.04 -36.33 -12.99
N LEU A 144 -26.97 -35.20 -12.28
CA LEU A 144 -26.88 -35.17 -10.83
C LEU A 144 -28.24 -34.81 -10.24
N ASP A 145 -28.83 -35.78 -9.53
CA ASP A 145 -30.07 -35.59 -8.79
C ASP A 145 -29.87 -36.02 -7.35
N CYS A 146 -29.69 -35.04 -6.46
CA CYS A 146 -29.53 -35.33 -5.03
C CYS A 146 -30.83 -35.87 -4.39
N LEU A 147 -31.99 -35.59 -4.98
CA LEU A 147 -33.27 -36.01 -4.46
C LEU A 147 -33.55 -37.51 -4.70
N SER A 148 -32.83 -38.13 -5.63
CA SER A 148 -32.94 -39.58 -5.86
C SER A 148 -32.43 -40.39 -4.66
N CYS A 149 -31.55 -39.83 -3.83
CA CYS A 149 -30.97 -40.52 -2.68
C CYS A 149 -31.30 -39.84 -1.34
N HIS A 150 -31.63 -38.54 -1.34
CA HIS A 150 -31.92 -37.78 -0.14
C HIS A 150 -33.39 -37.35 -0.07
N ASP A 151 -34.01 -37.56 1.10
CA ASP A 151 -35.39 -37.11 1.35
C ASP A 151 -35.40 -35.62 1.76
N VAL A 152 -35.21 -34.77 0.77
CA VAL A 152 -35.06 -33.31 0.89
C VAL A 152 -35.68 -32.60 -0.31
N LYS A 153 -35.76 -31.29 -0.26
CA LYS A 153 -36.18 -30.45 -1.40
C LYS A 153 -34.96 -29.87 -2.09
N ALA A 154 -35.07 -29.56 -3.38
CA ALA A 154 -34.06 -28.82 -4.10
C ALA A 154 -33.77 -27.49 -3.40
N GLY A 155 -32.51 -27.16 -3.16
CA GLY A 155 -32.05 -25.98 -2.42
C GLY A 155 -31.88 -26.19 -0.91
N ASP A 156 -32.36 -27.30 -0.34
CA ASP A 156 -32.09 -27.62 1.08
C ASP A 156 -30.61 -27.83 1.34
N THR A 157 -30.13 -27.37 2.49
CA THR A 157 -28.75 -27.59 2.93
C THR A 157 -28.57 -28.99 3.47
N LEU A 158 -27.78 -29.82 2.80
CA LEU A 158 -27.43 -31.18 3.21
C LEU A 158 -26.33 -31.21 4.28
N GLY A 159 -25.49 -30.20 4.29
CA GLY A 159 -24.38 -30.07 5.22
C GLY A 159 -23.59 -28.79 5.00
N VAL A 160 -22.49 -28.65 5.72
CA VAL A 160 -21.56 -27.53 5.56
C VAL A 160 -20.15 -28.09 5.40
N ILE A 161 -19.42 -27.50 4.46
CA ILE A 161 -17.98 -27.69 4.29
C ILE A 161 -17.29 -26.49 4.92
N SER A 162 -16.60 -26.70 6.03
CA SER A 162 -15.88 -25.65 6.73
C SER A 162 -14.37 -25.88 6.61
N ILE A 163 -13.68 -24.85 6.12
CA ILE A 163 -12.25 -24.85 5.86
C ILE A 163 -11.64 -23.66 6.60
N GLU A 164 -10.56 -23.89 7.31
CA GLU A 164 -9.71 -22.85 7.88
C GLU A 164 -8.33 -22.93 7.23
N MET A 165 -7.93 -21.86 6.53
CA MET A 165 -6.65 -21.77 5.83
C MET A 165 -5.73 -20.74 6.48
N LYS A 166 -4.43 -21.06 6.53
CA LYS A 166 -3.40 -20.13 6.96
C LYS A 166 -3.05 -19.19 5.81
N THR A 167 -2.85 -17.92 6.14
CA THR A 167 -2.36 -16.92 5.15
C THR A 167 -0.83 -16.79 5.18
N ASN A 168 -0.12 -17.64 5.96
CA ASN A 168 1.29 -17.42 6.32
C ASN A 168 2.27 -17.58 5.17
N ASP A 169 2.02 -18.42 4.19
CA ASP A 169 2.98 -18.66 3.10
C ASP A 169 3.07 -17.49 2.14
N LEU A 170 1.96 -16.80 1.92
CA LEU A 170 1.96 -15.51 1.23
C LEU A 170 2.70 -14.43 2.04
N LYS A 171 2.69 -14.53 3.39
CA LYS A 171 3.42 -13.60 4.27
C LYS A 171 4.94 -13.73 4.12
N ALA A 172 5.51 -14.93 4.18
CA ALA A 172 6.97 -15.10 4.16
C ALA A 172 7.60 -14.57 2.86
N LEU A 173 7.01 -14.87 1.71
CA LEU A 173 7.47 -14.36 0.41
C LEU A 173 7.24 -12.85 0.29
N SER A 174 6.11 -12.38 0.81
CA SER A 174 5.73 -10.97 0.83
C SER A 174 6.61 -10.14 1.77
N TYR A 175 6.94 -10.64 2.97
CA TYR A 175 7.82 -9.92 3.91
C TYR A 175 9.20 -9.65 3.31
N ARG A 176 9.82 -10.63 2.67
CA ARG A 176 11.11 -10.44 2.00
C ARG A 176 11.03 -9.37 0.92
N ASN A 177 10.01 -9.43 0.06
CA ASN A 177 9.83 -8.47 -1.02
C ASN A 177 9.46 -7.07 -0.48
N ILE A 178 8.68 -6.99 0.60
CA ILE A 178 8.35 -5.72 1.28
C ILE A 178 9.62 -5.12 1.88
N ILE A 179 10.42 -5.91 2.60
CA ILE A 179 11.67 -5.41 3.22
C ILE A 179 12.61 -4.88 2.13
N ILE A 180 12.82 -5.63 1.05
CA ILE A 180 13.66 -5.20 -0.07
C ILE A 180 13.07 -3.96 -0.75
N GLY A 181 11.78 -3.96 -1.04
CA GLY A 181 11.10 -2.80 -1.64
C GLY A 181 11.13 -1.56 -0.75
N THR A 182 10.94 -1.74 0.56
CA THR A 182 11.02 -0.64 1.54
C THR A 182 12.42 -0.07 1.64
N LEU A 183 13.44 -0.92 1.68
CA LEU A 183 14.84 -0.48 1.68
C LEU A 183 15.19 0.28 0.40
N LEU A 184 14.78 -0.22 -0.76
CA LEU A 184 14.97 0.47 -2.03
C LEU A 184 14.26 1.84 -2.04
N LEU A 185 13.01 1.87 -1.57
CA LEU A 185 12.24 3.11 -1.47
C LEU A 185 12.88 4.09 -0.50
N MET A 186 13.41 3.65 0.64
CA MET A 186 14.17 4.49 1.58
C MET A 186 15.42 5.08 0.95
N VAL A 187 16.17 4.30 0.19
CA VAL A 187 17.37 4.80 -0.49
C VAL A 187 17.02 5.84 -1.55
N LEU A 188 16.00 5.57 -2.37
CA LEU A 188 15.52 6.52 -3.39
C LEU A 188 14.97 7.80 -2.76
N PHE A 189 14.18 7.65 -1.70
CA PHE A 189 13.62 8.79 -0.97
C PHE A 189 14.70 9.62 -0.28
N GLY A 190 15.64 8.97 0.40
CA GLY A 190 16.79 9.64 1.02
C GLY A 190 17.65 10.39 0.00
N GLY A 191 17.89 9.77 -1.15
CA GLY A 191 18.61 10.39 -2.27
C GLY A 191 17.86 11.62 -2.83
N MET A 192 16.54 11.51 -2.99
CA MET A 192 15.70 12.62 -3.45
C MET A 192 15.70 13.78 -2.44
N VAL A 193 15.52 13.49 -1.14
CA VAL A 193 15.55 14.49 -0.07
C VAL A 193 16.91 15.18 -0.01
N TYR A 194 18.01 14.43 -0.11
CA TYR A 194 19.36 14.98 -0.13
C TYR A 194 19.57 15.90 -1.35
N PHE A 195 19.11 15.50 -2.52
CA PHE A 195 19.21 16.32 -3.73
C PHE A 195 18.39 17.61 -3.63
N LEU A 196 17.15 17.51 -3.18
CA LEU A 196 16.29 18.67 -2.95
C LEU A 196 16.89 19.62 -1.89
N TYR A 197 17.39 19.06 -0.80
CA TYR A 197 18.06 19.85 0.24
C TYR A 197 19.25 20.64 -0.31
N LYS A 198 20.14 19.99 -1.08
CA LYS A 198 21.27 20.66 -1.75
C LYS A 198 20.79 21.77 -2.70
N LYS A 199 19.80 21.49 -3.53
CA LYS A 199 19.25 22.50 -4.46
C LYS A 199 18.63 23.69 -3.72
N VAL A 200 17.82 23.42 -2.71
CA VAL A 200 17.18 24.47 -1.89
C VAL A 200 18.23 25.35 -1.20
N LEU A 201 19.30 24.76 -0.65
CA LEU A 201 20.38 25.54 -0.04
C LEU A 201 21.06 26.48 -1.05
N ILE A 202 21.38 25.99 -2.25
CA ILE A 202 22.00 26.81 -3.30
C ILE A 202 21.08 27.98 -3.69
N TYR A 203 19.78 27.75 -3.85
CA TYR A 203 18.83 28.84 -4.15
C TYR A 203 18.76 29.87 -3.02
N PHE A 204 18.78 29.42 -1.76
CA PHE A 204 18.78 30.33 -0.62
C PHE A 204 20.05 31.16 -0.53
N ASP A 205 21.24 30.59 -0.79
CA ASP A 205 22.50 31.31 -0.78
C ASP A 205 22.56 32.36 -1.89
N ARG A 206 22.04 32.03 -3.08
CA ARG A 206 21.86 32.99 -4.19
C ARG A 206 20.94 34.12 -3.81
N PHE A 207 19.75 33.83 -3.26
CA PHE A 207 18.78 34.84 -2.88
C PHE A 207 19.32 35.77 -1.77
N GLU A 208 20.05 35.22 -0.80
CA GLU A 208 20.69 36.00 0.25
C GLU A 208 21.79 36.93 -0.33
N ALA A 209 22.62 36.43 -1.25
CA ALA A 209 23.64 37.20 -1.94
C ALA A 209 23.04 38.36 -2.77
N MET A 210 21.96 38.08 -3.50
CA MET A 210 21.21 39.10 -4.25
C MET A 210 20.66 40.17 -3.33
N GLY A 211 20.04 39.78 -2.19
CA GLY A 211 19.49 40.73 -1.20
C GLY A 211 20.57 41.56 -0.52
N GLN A 212 21.76 41.02 -0.28
CA GLN A 212 22.91 41.79 0.26
C GLN A 212 23.43 42.78 -0.77
N CYS A 213 23.61 42.36 -2.00
CA CYS A 213 24.08 43.22 -3.09
C CYS A 213 23.12 44.39 -3.34
N ALA A 214 21.81 44.12 -3.35
CA ALA A 214 20.78 45.16 -3.47
C ALA A 214 20.80 46.18 -2.32
N ARG A 215 20.98 45.72 -1.06
CA ARG A 215 21.08 46.61 0.10
C ARG A 215 22.32 47.47 0.06
N LEU A 216 23.47 46.95 -0.36
CA LEU A 216 24.71 47.73 -0.51
C LEU A 216 24.53 48.79 -1.59
N ALA A 217 23.89 48.45 -2.70
CA ALA A 217 23.58 49.41 -3.77
C ALA A 217 22.62 50.53 -3.29
N GLU A 218 21.64 50.22 -2.45
CA GLU A 218 20.73 51.15 -1.82
C GLU A 218 21.49 52.17 -0.94
N HIS A 219 22.55 51.74 -0.28
CA HIS A 219 23.42 52.60 0.54
C HIS A 219 24.53 53.30 -0.26
N GLY A 220 24.49 53.23 -1.58
CA GLY A 220 25.42 53.91 -2.48
C GLY A 220 26.70 53.12 -2.81
N ASP A 221 26.87 51.93 -2.30
CA ASP A 221 27.98 51.05 -2.68
C ASP A 221 27.63 50.25 -3.96
N LEU A 222 27.97 50.86 -5.10
CA LEU A 222 27.78 50.27 -6.43
C LEU A 222 28.95 49.37 -6.86
N THR A 223 29.89 49.06 -5.95
CA THR A 223 30.99 48.12 -6.25
C THR A 223 30.68 46.71 -5.91
N ALA A 224 29.67 46.46 -5.07
CA ALA A 224 29.23 45.15 -4.66
C ALA A 224 28.73 44.32 -5.85
N ARG A 225 29.16 43.07 -5.93
CA ARG A 225 28.75 42.12 -6.96
C ARG A 225 28.38 40.80 -6.32
N ILE A 226 27.44 40.08 -6.96
CA ILE A 226 27.14 38.69 -6.60
C ILE A 226 28.34 37.86 -7.02
N PRO A 227 28.88 36.97 -6.13
CA PRO A 227 29.99 36.07 -6.46
C PRO A 227 29.71 35.22 -7.70
N GLU A 228 30.74 34.95 -8.52
CA GLU A 228 30.60 34.23 -9.78
C GLU A 228 30.02 32.80 -9.60
N GLU A 229 30.36 32.16 -8.50
CA GLU A 229 29.83 30.84 -8.11
C GLU A 229 28.30 30.82 -7.89
N LEU A 230 27.73 31.95 -7.53
CA LEU A 230 26.29 32.14 -7.29
C LEU A 230 25.59 32.89 -8.42
N SER A 231 26.34 33.43 -9.39
CA SER A 231 25.82 34.29 -10.48
C SER A 231 25.43 33.52 -11.75
N ASP A 232 25.38 32.19 -11.72
CA ASP A 232 25.07 31.36 -12.90
C ASP A 232 23.59 31.51 -13.33
N ASP A 233 22.76 32.12 -12.52
CA ASP A 233 21.34 32.38 -12.81
C ASP A 233 21.13 33.70 -13.56
N HIS A 234 20.10 33.72 -14.41
CA HIS A 234 19.75 34.90 -15.21
C HIS A 234 19.50 36.16 -14.34
N ASP A 235 18.81 35.95 -13.19
CA ASP A 235 18.44 37.08 -12.31
C ASP A 235 19.66 37.69 -11.59
N ALA A 236 20.60 36.85 -11.18
CA ALA A 236 21.85 37.31 -10.56
C ALA A 236 22.75 38.06 -11.58
N LYS A 237 22.82 37.56 -12.82
CA LYS A 237 23.52 38.26 -13.93
C LYS A 237 22.86 39.59 -14.26
N ALA A 238 21.54 39.60 -14.31
CA ALA A 238 20.76 40.83 -14.58
C ALA A 238 20.99 41.90 -13.49
N LEU A 239 21.02 41.51 -12.20
CA LEU A 239 21.28 42.40 -11.11
C LEU A 239 22.71 42.98 -11.16
N ASN A 240 23.73 42.15 -11.41
CA ASN A 240 25.10 42.61 -11.60
C ASN A 240 25.21 43.58 -12.76
N ALA A 241 24.58 43.29 -13.91
CA ALA A 241 24.57 44.17 -15.08
C ALA A 241 23.84 45.50 -14.80
N LEU A 242 22.75 45.47 -14.03
CA LEU A 242 22.02 46.67 -13.61
C LEU A 242 22.92 47.61 -12.75
N ILE A 243 23.58 47.03 -11.75
CA ILE A 243 24.48 47.80 -10.86
C ILE A 243 25.66 48.39 -11.67
N GLU A 244 26.21 47.65 -12.61
CA GLU A 244 27.28 48.12 -13.49
C GLU A 244 26.83 49.30 -14.35
N LYS A 245 25.61 49.22 -14.94
CA LYS A 245 25.03 50.33 -15.69
C LYS A 245 24.86 51.59 -14.82
N PHE A 246 24.34 51.43 -13.61
CA PHE A 246 24.22 52.53 -12.65
C PHE A 246 25.59 53.17 -12.30
N GLN A 247 26.59 52.35 -12.02
CA GLN A 247 27.94 52.80 -11.70
C GLN A 247 28.54 53.57 -12.87
N THR A 248 28.42 53.07 -14.09
CA THR A 248 28.92 53.74 -15.29
C THR A 248 28.20 55.08 -15.55
N SER A 249 26.86 55.08 -15.42
CA SER A 249 26.08 56.29 -15.60
C SER A 249 26.43 57.37 -14.60
N LEU A 250 26.60 57.05 -13.31
CA LEU A 250 27.03 58.00 -12.28
C LEU A 250 28.45 58.48 -12.51
N GLY A 251 29.38 57.63 -12.93
CA GLY A 251 30.72 57.99 -13.31
C GLY A 251 30.75 59.03 -14.46
N THR A 252 29.95 58.80 -15.49
CA THR A 252 29.81 59.74 -16.62
C THR A 252 29.24 61.12 -16.18
N ILE A 253 28.24 61.11 -15.30
CA ILE A 253 27.67 62.36 -14.75
C ILE A 253 28.71 63.11 -13.92
N GLN A 254 29.47 62.40 -13.09
CA GLN A 254 30.51 63.01 -12.27
C GLN A 254 31.63 63.58 -13.13
N GLU A 255 32.06 62.91 -14.17
CA GLU A 255 33.05 63.38 -15.14
C GLU A 255 32.59 64.68 -15.87
N ASN A 256 31.33 64.69 -16.34
CA ASN A 256 30.75 65.87 -16.98
C ASN A 256 30.61 67.04 -16.03
N LEU A 257 30.20 66.77 -14.79
CA LEU A 257 30.13 67.90 -13.76
C LEU A 257 31.51 68.47 -13.40
N SER A 258 32.52 67.60 -13.28
CA SER A 258 33.89 68.07 -12.99
C SER A 258 34.46 68.81 -14.20
N GLY A 259 34.14 68.44 -15.42
CA GLY A 259 34.49 69.19 -16.63
C GLY A 259 33.86 70.58 -16.67
N ILE A 260 32.60 70.75 -16.26
CA ILE A 260 31.90 72.08 -16.19
C ILE A 260 32.50 72.93 -15.11
N VAL A 261 32.81 72.39 -13.92
CA VAL A 261 33.45 73.17 -12.84
C VAL A 261 34.84 73.63 -13.22
N HIS A 262 35.60 72.82 -13.99
CA HIS A 262 36.94 73.32 -14.46
C HIS A 262 36.85 74.37 -15.54
N ILE A 263 35.79 74.40 -16.35
CA ILE A 263 35.58 75.47 -17.34
C ILE A 263 35.21 76.77 -16.68
N ASP A 264 34.40 76.79 -15.61
CA ASP A 264 34.00 77.96 -14.85
C ASP A 264 35.17 78.58 -14.10
N MET A 265 36.11 77.77 -13.58
CA MET A 265 37.33 78.33 -12.90
C MET A 265 38.41 78.81 -13.87
N ALA A 266 38.37 78.49 -15.12
CA ALA A 266 39.30 78.95 -16.15
C ALA A 266 38.80 80.14 -16.92
N SER A 267 37.62 80.70 -16.60
CA SER A 267 37.00 81.88 -17.22
C SER A 267 37.02 83.16 -16.32
N ASP A 268 37.55 83.07 -15.12
CA ASP A 268 37.86 84.19 -14.24
C ASP A 268 39.39 84.47 -14.27
#